data_26cf45aa8e7fcaeab12c40e8775e46c4
#
_entry.id   26cf45aa8e7fcaeab12c40e8775e46c4
#
_cell.length_a   1.000
_cell.length_b   1.000
_cell.length_c   1.000
_cell.angle_alpha   90.00
_cell.angle_beta   90.00
_cell.angle_gamma   90.00
#
_symmetry.space_group_name_H-M   'P 1'
#
loop_
_entity.id
_entity.type
_entity.pdbx_description
1 polymer ?
#
loop_
_entity_poly.entity_id
_entity_poly.type
_entity_poly.pdbx_seq_one_letter_code
_entity_poly.pdbx_strand_id
1 'polypeptide(L)'
;EAGCRDFFVAHLAEALAVRAALPGDATLAVLNGLPSGAERPCADAGIVPVLNSVEQAMRWRDTAAALGHALPAIVQVDSGMSRLGMTVEEAAMLAADASFTARVPVTLVMSHLACADTPDHPANAAQRDRFIAAAALFPQARRSLANSGGVFLPAAYHFDLVRPGVA
;
A
#
# COMPACT_ATOMS: atom_id res chain seq x y z
N GLU A 1 4.70 -20.11 15.02
CA GLU A 1 4.00 -18.85 14.67
C GLU A 1 5.01 -17.72 14.69
N ALA A 2 5.28 -17.12 13.53
CA ALA A 2 6.38 -16.14 13.36
C ALA A 2 6.03 -14.71 13.80
N GLY A 3 4.83 -14.48 14.38
CA GLY A 3 4.39 -13.16 14.85
C GLY A 3 4.11 -12.13 13.76
N CYS A 4 3.98 -12.55 12.48
CA CYS A 4 3.62 -11.67 11.39
C CYS A 4 2.21 -11.10 11.58
N ARG A 5 2.04 -9.80 11.34
CA ARG A 5 0.77 -9.08 11.49
C ARG A 5 0.28 -8.43 10.21
N ASP A 6 1.15 -8.26 9.22
CA ASP A 6 0.80 -7.65 7.95
C ASP A 6 0.91 -8.71 6.84
N PHE A 7 -0.18 -8.96 6.14
CA PHE A 7 -0.29 -9.95 5.07
C PHE A 7 -0.74 -9.28 3.78
N PHE A 8 -0.15 -9.67 2.67
CA PHE A 8 -0.45 -9.11 1.36
C PHE A 8 -0.80 -10.23 0.39
N VAL A 9 -1.88 -10.03 -0.34
CA VAL A 9 -2.32 -10.91 -1.44
C VAL A 9 -2.53 -10.09 -2.70
N ALA A 10 -2.59 -10.73 -3.86
CA ALA A 10 -2.73 -10.01 -5.12
C ALA A 10 -4.16 -9.47 -5.30
N HIS A 11 -5.18 -10.27 -5.03
CA HIS A 11 -6.58 -9.98 -5.36
C HIS A 11 -7.53 -10.17 -4.19
N LEU A 12 -8.68 -9.48 -4.24
CA LEU A 12 -9.72 -9.55 -3.20
C LEU A 12 -10.24 -10.98 -2.99
N ALA A 13 -10.37 -11.77 -4.05
CA ALA A 13 -10.82 -13.17 -3.94
C ALA A 13 -9.88 -14.02 -3.08
N GLU A 14 -8.56 -13.82 -3.20
CA GLU A 14 -7.57 -14.47 -2.34
C GLU A 14 -7.71 -13.99 -0.89
N ALA A 15 -7.86 -12.68 -0.70
CA ALA A 15 -8.04 -12.10 0.63
C ALA A 15 -9.26 -12.69 1.34
N LEU A 16 -10.39 -12.77 0.66
CA LEU A 16 -11.62 -13.36 1.21
C LEU A 16 -11.43 -14.84 1.58
N ALA A 17 -10.70 -15.59 0.74
CA ALA A 17 -10.44 -17.01 0.99
C ALA A 17 -9.56 -17.25 2.23
N VAL A 18 -8.60 -16.36 2.50
CA VAL A 18 -7.64 -16.57 3.61
C VAL A 18 -8.01 -15.81 4.90
N ARG A 19 -8.96 -14.86 4.84
CA ARG A 19 -9.29 -13.98 5.99
C ARG A 19 -9.60 -14.75 7.26
N ALA A 20 -10.38 -15.82 7.16
CA ALA A 20 -10.78 -16.62 8.33
C ALA A 20 -9.62 -17.42 8.96
N ALA A 21 -8.54 -17.65 8.21
CA ALA A 21 -7.35 -18.36 8.70
C ALA A 21 -6.34 -17.44 9.40
N LEU A 22 -6.52 -16.12 9.29
CA LEU A 22 -5.62 -15.13 9.88
C LEU A 22 -6.16 -14.61 11.21
N PRO A 23 -5.28 -14.19 12.15
CA PRO A 23 -5.71 -13.50 13.37
C PRO A 23 -6.61 -12.29 13.05
N GLY A 24 -7.61 -12.05 13.91
CA GLY A 24 -8.56 -10.95 13.70
C GLY A 24 -7.91 -9.56 13.72
N ASP A 25 -6.79 -9.41 14.43
CA ASP A 25 -5.99 -8.19 14.52
C ASP A 25 -4.93 -8.06 13.42
N ALA A 26 -4.82 -9.04 12.52
CA ALA A 26 -3.89 -8.99 11.40
C ALA A 26 -4.42 -8.09 10.28
N THR A 27 -3.56 -7.23 9.76
CA THR A 27 -3.81 -6.49 8.53
C THR A 27 -3.72 -7.44 7.33
N LEU A 28 -4.77 -7.50 6.53
CA LEU A 28 -4.77 -8.22 5.26
C LEU A 28 -5.01 -7.21 4.13
N ALA A 29 -4.05 -7.07 3.23
CA ALA A 29 -4.06 -6.06 2.19
C ALA A 29 -4.09 -6.66 0.78
N VAL A 30 -4.76 -5.96 -0.16
CA VAL A 30 -4.90 -6.34 -1.57
C VAL A 30 -4.02 -5.46 -2.43
N LEU A 31 -2.93 -6.04 -3.00
CA LEU A 31 -1.89 -5.30 -3.72
C LEU A 31 -2.37 -4.65 -5.03
N ASN A 32 -3.22 -5.34 -5.80
CA ASN A 32 -3.67 -4.84 -7.10
C ASN A 32 -4.82 -3.82 -7.00
N GLY A 33 -5.19 -3.43 -5.76
CA GLY A 33 -6.34 -2.57 -5.53
C GLY A 33 -7.66 -3.29 -5.78
N LEU A 34 -8.71 -2.51 -5.98
CA LEU A 34 -10.06 -3.04 -6.15
C LEU A 34 -10.63 -2.70 -7.53
N PRO A 35 -11.23 -3.67 -8.24
CA PRO A 35 -12.09 -3.35 -9.36
C PRO A 35 -13.33 -2.59 -8.85
N SER A 36 -13.95 -1.82 -9.74
CA SER A 36 -15.18 -1.08 -9.43
C SER A 36 -16.28 -2.01 -8.93
N GLY A 37 -16.93 -1.65 -7.84
CA GLY A 37 -17.98 -2.42 -7.18
C GLY A 37 -17.49 -3.43 -6.14
N ALA A 38 -16.17 -3.61 -6.00
CA ALA A 38 -15.58 -4.49 -4.98
C ALA A 38 -15.28 -3.78 -3.64
N GLU A 39 -15.50 -2.48 -3.57
CA GLU A 39 -15.18 -1.67 -2.39
C GLU A 39 -16.00 -2.11 -1.18
N ARG A 40 -17.31 -2.29 -1.35
CA ARG A 40 -18.19 -2.68 -0.24
C ARG A 40 -17.86 -4.07 0.32
N PRO A 41 -17.72 -5.15 -0.50
CA PRO A 41 -17.28 -6.46 -0.01
C PRO A 41 -15.91 -6.43 0.70
N CYS A 42 -14.98 -5.61 0.21
CA CYS A 42 -13.67 -5.42 0.83
C CYS A 42 -13.79 -4.80 2.22
N ALA A 43 -14.58 -3.74 2.35
CA ALA A 43 -14.83 -3.04 3.61
C ALA A 43 -15.53 -3.95 4.64
N ASP A 44 -16.59 -4.64 4.23
CA ASP A 44 -17.37 -5.54 5.09
C ASP A 44 -16.51 -6.71 5.63
N ALA A 45 -15.48 -7.14 4.88
CA ALA A 45 -14.55 -8.18 5.31
C ALA A 45 -13.36 -7.65 6.14
N GLY A 46 -13.27 -6.34 6.40
CA GLY A 46 -12.15 -5.73 7.10
C GLY A 46 -10.82 -5.87 6.38
N ILE A 47 -10.84 -5.93 5.04
CA ILE A 47 -9.67 -6.02 4.19
C ILE A 47 -9.25 -4.61 3.77
N VAL A 48 -7.94 -4.36 3.72
CA VAL A 48 -7.36 -3.05 3.40
C VAL A 48 -6.92 -3.01 1.93
N PRO A 49 -7.46 -2.12 1.08
CA PRO A 49 -6.99 -1.99 -0.29
C PRO A 49 -5.66 -1.22 -0.36
N VAL A 50 -4.81 -1.61 -1.31
CA VAL A 50 -3.72 -0.79 -1.80
C VAL A 50 -4.28 0.08 -2.93
N LEU A 51 -4.31 1.38 -2.72
CA LEU A 51 -4.81 2.36 -3.67
C LEU A 51 -3.68 2.71 -4.67
N ASN A 52 -3.86 2.28 -5.92
CA ASN A 52 -2.88 2.43 -6.99
C ASN A 52 -3.20 3.60 -7.93
N SER A 53 -4.36 4.22 -7.80
CA SER A 53 -4.77 5.39 -8.60
C SER A 53 -5.70 6.30 -7.81
N VAL A 54 -5.80 7.54 -8.23
CA VAL A 54 -6.74 8.53 -7.68
C VAL A 54 -8.19 8.02 -7.80
N GLU A 55 -8.52 7.37 -8.91
CA GLU A 55 -9.86 6.82 -9.11
C GLU A 55 -10.22 5.77 -8.04
N GLN A 56 -9.31 4.83 -7.73
CA GLN A 56 -9.52 3.87 -6.64
C GLN A 56 -9.67 4.57 -5.28
N ALA A 57 -8.88 5.60 -5.03
CA ALA A 57 -8.95 6.39 -3.80
C ALA A 57 -10.30 7.09 -3.64
N MET A 58 -10.83 7.67 -4.71
CA MET A 58 -12.13 8.34 -4.68
C MET A 58 -13.26 7.34 -4.42
N ARG A 59 -13.27 6.19 -5.10
CA ARG A 59 -14.28 5.15 -4.86
C ARG A 59 -14.23 4.62 -3.41
N TRP A 60 -13.03 4.45 -2.85
CA TRP A 60 -12.86 4.02 -1.46
C TRP A 60 -13.36 5.06 -0.46
N ARG A 61 -13.05 6.35 -0.69
CA ARG A 61 -13.58 7.48 0.07
C ARG A 61 -15.12 7.50 0.03
N ASP A 62 -15.72 7.33 -1.14
CA ASP A 62 -17.17 7.36 -1.32
C ASP A 62 -17.84 6.18 -0.60
N THR A 63 -17.19 5.01 -0.59
CA THR A 63 -17.62 3.86 0.20
C THR A 63 -17.57 4.16 1.70
N ALA A 64 -16.49 4.78 2.19
CA ALA A 64 -16.39 5.21 3.59
C ALA A 64 -17.48 6.22 3.95
N ALA A 65 -17.79 7.15 3.04
CA ALA A 65 -18.87 8.12 3.23
C ALA A 65 -20.25 7.43 3.31
N ALA A 66 -20.52 6.47 2.43
CA ALA A 66 -21.77 5.72 2.40
C ALA A 66 -21.95 4.82 3.65
N LEU A 67 -20.85 4.30 4.20
CA LEU A 67 -20.85 3.50 5.43
C LEU A 67 -20.89 4.35 6.70
N GLY A 68 -20.63 5.65 6.63
CA GLY A 68 -20.66 6.57 7.75
C GLY A 68 -19.48 6.48 8.72
N HIS A 69 -18.42 5.74 8.37
CA HIS A 69 -17.21 5.63 9.18
C HIS A 69 -15.93 5.62 8.31
N ALA A 70 -14.79 5.89 8.94
CA ALA A 70 -13.51 5.89 8.27
C ALA A 70 -13.09 4.47 7.87
N LEU A 71 -12.52 4.33 6.68
CA LEU A 71 -11.97 3.08 6.16
C LEU A 71 -10.46 3.23 5.92
N PRO A 72 -9.60 2.42 6.57
CA PRO A 72 -8.16 2.49 6.36
C PRO A 72 -7.78 2.06 4.94
N ALA A 73 -6.69 2.62 4.44
CA ALA A 73 -6.10 2.21 3.17
C ALA A 73 -4.58 2.28 3.19
N ILE A 74 -3.97 1.64 2.21
CA ILE A 74 -2.56 1.76 1.86
C ILE A 74 -2.47 2.57 0.56
N VAL A 75 -1.54 3.50 0.47
CA VAL A 75 -1.25 4.24 -0.78
C VAL A 75 0.02 3.68 -1.40
N GLN A 76 -0.04 3.29 -2.66
CA GLN A 76 1.15 2.93 -3.44
C GLN A 76 1.52 4.07 -4.37
N VAL A 77 2.80 4.46 -4.32
CA VAL A 77 3.39 5.44 -5.24
C VAL A 77 4.37 4.76 -6.19
N ASP A 78 4.38 5.18 -7.43
CA ASP A 78 5.39 4.73 -8.39
C ASP A 78 6.67 5.54 -8.21
N SER A 79 7.68 4.93 -7.64
CA SER A 79 9.01 5.53 -7.50
C SER A 79 9.95 5.22 -8.66
N GLY A 80 9.47 4.54 -9.71
CA GLY A 80 10.25 4.26 -10.93
C GLY A 80 10.25 2.81 -11.40
N MET A 81 9.26 2.01 -10.97
CA MET A 81 9.01 0.67 -11.53
C MET A 81 8.07 0.71 -12.74
N SER A 82 7.25 1.76 -12.85
CA SER A 82 6.32 2.02 -13.96
C SER A 82 5.32 0.86 -14.20
N ARG A 83 4.78 0.30 -13.12
CA ARG A 83 3.82 -0.80 -13.19
C ARG A 83 2.51 -0.49 -12.47
N LEU A 84 2.57 -0.13 -11.21
CA LEU A 84 1.44 0.20 -10.34
C LEU A 84 1.83 1.33 -9.41
N GLY A 85 0.85 2.12 -9.00
CA GLY A 85 1.03 3.21 -8.06
C GLY A 85 0.76 4.58 -8.70
N MET A 86 0.42 5.52 -7.86
CA MET A 86 0.19 6.92 -8.24
C MET A 86 1.52 7.61 -8.51
N THR A 87 1.50 8.63 -9.35
CA THR A 87 2.63 9.59 -9.43
C THR A 87 2.75 10.37 -8.13
N VAL A 88 3.88 11.05 -7.93
CA VAL A 88 4.07 11.90 -6.74
C VAL A 88 3.06 13.06 -6.75
N GLU A 89 2.74 13.60 -7.92
CA GLU A 89 1.77 14.67 -8.09
C GLU A 89 0.35 14.23 -7.75
N GLU A 90 -0.07 13.04 -8.19
CA GLU A 90 -1.35 12.44 -7.83
C GLU A 90 -1.44 12.17 -6.31
N ALA A 91 -0.37 11.65 -5.73
CA ALA A 91 -0.30 11.43 -4.29
C ALA A 91 -0.37 12.75 -3.49
N ALA A 92 0.25 13.82 -3.99
CA ALA A 92 0.19 15.15 -3.38
C ALA A 92 -1.23 15.75 -3.46
N MET A 93 -1.90 15.61 -4.59
CA MET A 93 -3.31 16.04 -4.72
C MET A 93 -4.19 15.26 -3.73
N LEU A 94 -3.98 13.96 -3.60
CA LEU A 94 -4.75 13.11 -2.68
C LEU A 94 -4.50 13.49 -1.22
N ALA A 95 -3.25 13.76 -0.84
CA ALA A 95 -2.89 14.17 0.51
C ALA A 95 -3.47 15.55 0.89
N ALA A 96 -3.67 16.42 -0.09
CA ALA A 96 -4.29 17.74 0.09
C ALA A 96 -5.83 17.71 0.09
N ASP A 97 -6.44 16.62 -0.36
CA ASP A 97 -7.90 16.49 -0.40
C ASP A 97 -8.46 16.22 1.01
N ALA A 98 -9.05 17.27 1.62
CA ALA A 98 -9.66 17.18 2.93
C ALA A 98 -10.82 16.17 3.00
N SER A 99 -11.52 15.95 1.88
CA SER A 99 -12.62 14.97 1.83
C SER A 99 -12.10 13.53 1.88
N PHE A 100 -10.94 13.28 1.29
CA PHE A 100 -10.26 11.99 1.35
C PHE A 100 -9.63 11.77 2.73
N THR A 101 -8.81 12.70 3.21
CA THR A 101 -8.07 12.54 4.47
C THR A 101 -8.97 12.42 5.70
N ALA A 102 -10.15 13.04 5.69
CA ALA A 102 -11.15 12.91 6.75
C ALA A 102 -11.82 11.52 6.81
N ARG A 103 -11.79 10.75 5.72
CA ARG A 103 -12.52 9.49 5.58
C ARG A 103 -11.63 8.27 5.43
N VAL A 104 -10.40 8.47 4.94
CA VAL A 104 -9.48 7.39 4.61
C VAL A 104 -8.15 7.61 5.35
N PRO A 105 -7.99 7.06 6.57
CA PRO A 105 -6.70 7.03 7.23
C PRO A 105 -5.72 6.18 6.40
N VAL A 106 -4.67 6.82 5.90
CA VAL A 106 -3.58 6.12 5.21
C VAL A 106 -2.66 5.51 6.26
N THR A 107 -2.66 4.19 6.36
CA THR A 107 -1.91 3.45 7.38
C THR A 107 -0.50 3.05 6.95
N LEU A 108 -0.29 2.96 5.64
CA LEU A 108 0.99 2.63 5.02
C LEU A 108 1.13 3.35 3.68
N VAL A 109 2.29 3.93 3.42
CA VAL A 109 2.71 4.31 2.07
C VAL A 109 3.72 3.29 1.59
N MET A 110 3.55 2.80 0.36
CA MET A 110 4.45 1.80 -0.20
C MET A 110 4.87 2.13 -1.63
N SER A 111 6.00 1.55 -2.02
CA SER A 111 6.43 1.46 -3.42
C SER A 111 7.09 0.09 -3.66
N HIS A 112 7.59 -0.16 -4.87
CA HIS A 112 8.19 -1.43 -5.23
C HIS A 112 9.48 -1.23 -6.00
N LEU A 113 10.56 -1.89 -5.56
CA LEU A 113 11.86 -1.84 -6.22
C LEU A 113 11.85 -2.66 -7.51
N ALA A 114 12.36 -2.07 -8.58
CA ALA A 114 12.44 -2.72 -9.89
C ALA A 114 13.71 -3.56 -10.06
N CYS A 115 14.80 -3.16 -9.40
CA CYS A 115 16.14 -3.72 -9.62
C CYS A 115 16.77 -4.24 -8.32
N ALA A 116 15.97 -4.67 -7.34
CA ALA A 116 16.48 -5.12 -6.04
C ALA A 116 17.37 -6.38 -6.13
N ASP A 117 17.21 -7.18 -7.19
CA ASP A 117 18.03 -8.37 -7.45
C ASP A 117 19.47 -8.02 -7.87
N THR A 118 19.72 -6.75 -8.19
CA THR A 118 21.05 -6.22 -8.50
C THR A 118 21.37 -5.11 -7.49
N PRO A 119 22.01 -5.41 -6.35
CA PRO A 119 22.16 -4.48 -5.22
C PRO A 119 22.77 -3.12 -5.59
N ASP A 120 23.78 -3.11 -6.45
CA ASP A 120 24.49 -1.90 -6.85
C ASP A 120 23.85 -1.14 -8.02
N HIS A 121 22.65 -1.58 -8.47
CA HIS A 121 21.97 -0.91 -9.58
C HIS A 121 21.53 0.51 -9.16
N PRO A 122 21.89 1.57 -9.93
CA PRO A 122 21.65 2.96 -9.54
C PRO A 122 20.15 3.30 -9.40
N ALA A 123 19.27 2.56 -10.06
CA ALA A 123 17.82 2.72 -9.90
C ALA A 123 17.35 2.49 -8.47
N ASN A 124 18.02 1.63 -7.69
CA ASN A 124 17.62 1.36 -6.31
C ASN A 124 17.71 2.63 -5.46
N ALA A 125 18.82 3.35 -5.52
CA ALA A 125 18.98 4.61 -4.78
C ALA A 125 18.02 5.69 -5.28
N ALA A 126 17.86 5.84 -6.60
CA ALA A 126 16.93 6.80 -7.19
C ALA A 126 15.47 6.51 -6.80
N GLN A 127 15.06 5.24 -6.77
CA GLN A 127 13.72 4.84 -6.31
C GLN A 127 13.51 5.14 -4.82
N ARG A 128 14.50 4.83 -3.99
CA ARG A 128 14.43 5.13 -2.54
C ARG A 128 14.24 6.64 -2.30
N ASP A 129 15.01 7.47 -2.98
CA ASP A 129 14.98 8.92 -2.77
C ASP A 129 13.64 9.54 -3.21
N ARG A 130 13.09 9.08 -4.35
CA ARG A 130 11.74 9.46 -4.79
C ARG A 130 10.67 8.95 -3.81
N PHE A 131 10.82 7.74 -3.30
CA PHE A 131 9.89 7.17 -2.33
C PHE A 131 9.89 7.97 -1.02
N ILE A 132 11.05 8.40 -0.52
CA ILE A 132 11.13 9.24 0.68
C ILE A 132 10.34 10.54 0.50
N ALA A 133 10.50 11.20 -0.65
CA ALA A 133 9.78 12.44 -0.95
C ALA A 133 8.25 12.20 -1.01
N ALA A 134 7.81 11.14 -1.68
CA ALA A 134 6.39 10.81 -1.77
C ALA A 134 5.79 10.38 -0.40
N ALA A 135 6.52 9.60 0.38
CA ALA A 135 6.05 9.14 1.69
C ALA A 135 5.90 10.28 2.70
N ALA A 136 6.68 11.37 2.55
CA ALA A 136 6.55 12.56 3.38
C ALA A 136 5.20 13.27 3.26
N LEU A 137 4.43 13.01 2.19
CA LEU A 137 3.07 13.53 2.01
C LEU A 137 2.07 12.94 3.03
N PHE A 138 2.37 11.79 3.60
CA PHE A 138 1.53 11.08 4.57
C PHE A 138 2.32 10.82 5.87
N PRO A 139 2.62 11.85 6.68
CA PRO A 139 3.58 11.77 7.77
C PRO A 139 3.17 10.81 8.91
N GLN A 140 1.90 10.44 9.00
CA GLN A 140 1.40 9.53 10.03
C GLN A 140 1.42 8.05 9.57
N ALA A 141 1.66 7.80 8.26
CA ALA A 141 1.67 6.47 7.71
C ALA A 141 3.02 5.78 7.90
N ARG A 142 3.01 4.47 8.15
CA ARG A 142 4.21 3.64 8.03
C ARG A 142 4.72 3.65 6.59
N ARG A 143 5.95 3.24 6.37
CA ARG A 143 6.61 3.24 5.06
C ARG A 143 7.13 1.86 4.71
N SER A 144 6.99 1.46 3.44
CA SER A 144 7.46 0.16 2.95
C SER A 144 7.97 0.24 1.51
N LEU A 145 9.23 -0.10 1.29
CA LEU A 145 9.83 -0.11 -0.05
C LEU A 145 10.33 -1.51 -0.43
N ALA A 146 11.02 -2.19 0.49
CA ALA A 146 11.70 -3.45 0.22
C ALA A 146 10.69 -4.58 -0.10
N ASN A 147 10.83 -5.16 -1.29
CA ASN A 147 10.30 -6.45 -1.70
C ASN A 147 11.27 -7.58 -1.29
N SER A 148 11.09 -8.82 -1.80
CA SER A 148 11.96 -9.95 -1.45
C SER A 148 13.44 -9.68 -1.71
N GLY A 149 13.82 -9.16 -2.88
CA GLY A 149 15.21 -8.75 -3.18
C GLY A 149 15.66 -7.58 -2.29
N GLY A 150 14.78 -6.64 -2.02
CA GLY A 150 15.07 -5.47 -1.17
C GLY A 150 15.39 -5.80 0.28
N VAL A 151 15.01 -6.98 0.79
CA VAL A 151 15.39 -7.44 2.14
C VAL A 151 16.92 -7.61 2.27
N PHE A 152 17.60 -7.91 1.18
CA PHE A 152 19.06 -8.08 1.14
C PHE A 152 19.83 -6.78 0.90
N LEU A 153 19.12 -5.68 0.62
CA LEU A 153 19.72 -4.35 0.50
C LEU A 153 20.01 -3.76 1.89
N PRO A 154 20.83 -2.68 1.98
CA PRO A 154 21.09 -1.99 3.24
C PRO A 154 19.81 -1.55 3.97
N ALA A 155 19.86 -1.44 5.30
CA ALA A 155 18.73 -1.10 6.16
C ALA A 155 17.99 0.18 5.75
N ALA A 156 18.65 1.10 5.04
CA ALA A 156 18.03 2.32 4.48
C ALA A 156 16.89 2.06 3.48
N TYR A 157 16.71 0.83 3.02
CA TYR A 157 15.61 0.42 2.14
C TYR A 157 14.46 -0.26 2.87
N HIS A 158 14.64 -0.67 4.12
CA HIS A 158 13.66 -1.48 4.86
C HIS A 158 12.50 -0.65 5.39
N PHE A 159 12.77 0.59 5.85
CA PHE A 159 11.78 1.47 6.50
C PHE A 159 11.07 0.75 7.66
N ASP A 160 9.74 0.89 7.75
CA ASP A 160 8.95 0.35 8.86
C ASP A 160 8.45 -1.08 8.59
N LEU A 161 8.45 -1.51 7.31
CA LEU A 161 7.94 -2.82 6.89
C LEU A 161 8.64 -3.31 5.62
N VAL A 162 9.09 -4.55 5.64
CA VAL A 162 9.56 -5.27 4.45
C VAL A 162 8.50 -6.29 4.00
N ARG A 163 8.43 -6.56 2.69
CA ARG A 163 7.40 -7.42 2.09
C ARG A 163 8.02 -8.59 1.32
N PRO A 164 8.66 -9.57 2.01
CA PRO A 164 9.11 -10.79 1.36
C PRO A 164 7.89 -11.61 0.93
N GLY A 165 7.84 -12.04 -0.31
CA GLY A 165 6.74 -12.83 -0.87
C GLY A 165 7.20 -13.90 -1.85
N VAL A 166 8.48 -13.82 -2.28
CA VAL A 166 9.12 -14.80 -3.13
C VAL A 166 10.40 -15.24 -2.41
N ALA A 167 10.50 -16.53 -2.14
CA ALA A 167 11.66 -17.17 -1.54
C ALA A 167 12.47 -17.91 -2.60
#